data_a9a6f6a1dde4e38d23fb249839f1f038
#
_entry.id   a9a6f6a1dde4e38d23fb249839f1f038
#
_cell.length_a   1.000
_cell.length_b   1.000
_cell.length_c   1.000
_cell.angle_alpha   90.00
_cell.angle_beta   90.00
_cell.angle_gamma   90.00
#
_symmetry.space_group_name_H-M   'P 1'
#
loop_
_entity.id
_entity.type
_entity.pdbx_description
1 polymer ?
#
loop_
_entity_poly.entity_id
_entity_poly.type
_entity_poly.pdbx_seq_one_letter_code
_entity_poly.pdbx_strand_id
1 'polypeptide(L)'
;MTTQLRREGKTVDASVNHLITENLFTTITNVNFDDDTIRARIEATLETKALLAQLADCSALPEAALWNGTTDEFAAKAVTVGVLSTENEDIRSLRELITYGLKGLAAYTSHANVLLKENEEIDAFLQRALAATLDDSLSAEELTALALETGSYGVQGMALLDEANTSAYGNPEITTVDLSVGTRPGILVSGHDLRDLEMLLEQTVNTGIDVYTHSEMLPAHYYPAFKKYEHFKGNYGNAWWKQKEEFEAFNGPILMTTNCIVPPKDSYKNRIYTTGAVRYPGCPHIDGVIGDTKDFSLLIEQAKHCAPPTELEQGTIVAVSYTHLTLPTNPRV
;
A
#
# COMPACT_ATOMS: atom_id res chain seq x y z
N MET A 1 -19.58 -10.46 -8.62
CA MET A 1 -19.27 -11.73 -9.35
C MET A 1 -18.50 -12.72 -8.49
N THR A 2 -17.36 -12.36 -7.91
CA THR A 2 -16.58 -13.28 -7.05
C THR A 2 -17.39 -13.86 -5.89
N THR A 3 -18.20 -13.04 -5.21
CA THR A 3 -19.13 -13.51 -4.16
C THR A 3 -20.16 -14.51 -4.70
N GLN A 4 -20.64 -14.32 -5.92
CA GLN A 4 -21.57 -15.25 -6.57
C GLN A 4 -20.87 -16.58 -6.90
N LEU A 5 -19.66 -16.53 -7.46
CA LEU A 5 -18.87 -17.74 -7.73
C LEU A 5 -18.66 -18.58 -6.46
N ARG A 6 -18.30 -17.93 -5.33
CA ARG A 6 -18.15 -18.64 -4.05
C ARG A 6 -19.46 -19.24 -3.54
N ARG A 7 -20.61 -18.56 -3.73
CA ARG A 7 -21.94 -19.12 -3.41
C ARG A 7 -22.26 -20.36 -4.24
N GLU A 8 -21.75 -20.43 -5.46
CA GLU A 8 -21.87 -21.59 -6.36
C GLU A 8 -20.83 -22.69 -6.07
N GLY A 9 -20.01 -22.55 -5.04
CA GLY A 9 -18.96 -23.50 -4.69
C GLY A 9 -17.75 -23.46 -5.63
N LYS A 10 -17.58 -22.39 -6.38
CA LYS A 10 -16.46 -22.20 -7.31
C LYS A 10 -15.33 -21.42 -6.63
N THR A 11 -14.10 -21.73 -6.97
CA THR A 11 -12.90 -20.98 -6.51
C THR A 11 -12.75 -19.69 -7.30
N VAL A 12 -12.16 -18.70 -6.66
CA VAL A 12 -11.71 -17.44 -7.28
C VAL A 12 -10.20 -17.49 -7.39
N ASP A 13 -9.68 -17.19 -8.57
CA ASP A 13 -8.23 -17.16 -8.80
C ASP A 13 -7.54 -16.09 -7.95
N ALA A 14 -6.34 -16.38 -7.44
CA ALA A 14 -5.57 -15.46 -6.61
C ALA A 14 -5.30 -14.11 -7.31
N SER A 15 -5.08 -14.13 -8.62
CA SER A 15 -4.87 -12.90 -9.40
C SER A 15 -6.09 -11.98 -9.38
N VAL A 16 -7.29 -12.51 -9.29
CA VAL A 16 -8.53 -11.73 -9.15
C VAL A 16 -8.61 -11.12 -7.75
N ASN A 17 -8.25 -11.89 -6.71
CA ASN A 17 -8.20 -11.40 -5.34
C ASN A 17 -7.19 -10.26 -5.22
N HIS A 18 -5.98 -10.41 -5.78
CA HIS A 18 -4.94 -9.38 -5.81
C HIS A 18 -5.41 -8.12 -6.55
N LEU A 19 -6.04 -8.25 -7.71
CA LEU A 19 -6.57 -7.10 -8.46
C LEU A 19 -7.56 -6.28 -7.63
N ILE A 20 -8.50 -6.93 -6.92
CA ILE A 20 -9.50 -6.25 -6.10
C ILE A 20 -8.82 -5.57 -4.90
N THR A 21 -7.91 -6.26 -4.22
CA THR A 21 -7.15 -5.75 -3.08
C THR A 21 -6.31 -4.54 -3.48
N GLU A 22 -5.57 -4.61 -4.57
CA GLU A 22 -4.76 -3.51 -5.09
C GLU A 22 -5.62 -2.32 -5.55
N ASN A 23 -6.78 -2.56 -6.16
CA ASN A 23 -7.70 -1.49 -6.56
C ASN A 23 -8.25 -0.73 -5.36
N LEU A 24 -8.55 -1.40 -4.24
CA LEU A 24 -8.92 -0.74 -2.99
C LEU A 24 -7.74 0.03 -2.40
N PHE A 25 -6.56 -0.57 -2.36
CA PHE A 25 -5.36 0.06 -1.82
C PHE A 25 -4.97 1.30 -2.61
N THR A 26 -4.98 1.26 -3.95
CA THR A 26 -4.61 2.41 -4.81
C THR A 26 -5.51 3.64 -4.59
N THR A 27 -6.70 3.45 -4.00
CA THR A 27 -7.64 4.54 -3.69
C THR A 27 -7.54 5.09 -2.27
N ILE A 28 -6.57 4.65 -1.46
CA ILE A 28 -6.26 5.27 -0.17
C ILE A 28 -5.65 6.67 -0.39
N THR A 29 -5.83 7.54 0.58
CA THR A 29 -5.31 8.91 0.54
C THR A 29 -3.80 8.93 0.29
N ASN A 30 -3.35 9.79 -0.63
CA ASN A 30 -1.95 10.02 -0.96
C ASN A 30 -1.20 8.75 -1.45
N VAL A 31 -1.88 7.89 -2.20
CA VAL A 31 -1.25 6.76 -2.88
C VAL A 31 -1.09 7.07 -4.37
N ASN A 32 -2.17 7.27 -5.09
CA ASN A 32 -2.16 7.39 -6.54
C ASN A 32 -2.77 8.72 -7.00
N PHE A 33 -1.99 9.50 -7.73
CA PHE A 33 -2.37 10.78 -8.34
C PHE A 33 -2.37 10.72 -9.87
N ASP A 34 -2.24 9.51 -10.45
CA ASP A 34 -2.13 9.32 -11.90
C ASP A 34 -3.45 8.82 -12.48
N ASP A 35 -4.17 9.72 -13.15
CA ASP A 35 -5.46 9.43 -13.78
C ASP A 35 -5.38 8.33 -14.82
N ASP A 36 -4.28 8.24 -15.58
CA ASP A 36 -4.13 7.22 -16.61
C ASP A 36 -3.98 5.83 -16.00
N THR A 37 -3.26 5.72 -14.89
CA THR A 37 -3.18 4.47 -14.11
C THR A 37 -4.53 4.09 -13.54
N ILE A 38 -5.30 5.03 -13.00
CA ILE A 38 -6.66 4.74 -12.48
C ILE A 38 -7.58 4.26 -13.59
N ARG A 39 -7.54 4.87 -14.78
CA ARG A 39 -8.30 4.41 -15.96
C ARG A 39 -7.91 2.98 -16.36
N ALA A 40 -6.61 2.70 -16.46
CA ALA A 40 -6.11 1.37 -16.81
C ALA A 40 -6.56 0.30 -15.78
N ARG A 41 -6.62 0.64 -14.48
CA ARG A 41 -7.13 -0.27 -13.45
C ARG A 41 -8.64 -0.52 -13.58
N ILE A 42 -9.43 0.48 -13.99
CA ILE A 42 -10.85 0.30 -14.30
C ILE A 42 -11.01 -0.65 -15.50
N GLU A 43 -10.24 -0.44 -16.57
CA GLU A 43 -10.25 -1.29 -17.76
C GLU A 43 -9.90 -2.75 -17.42
N ALA A 44 -8.82 -2.99 -16.69
CA ALA A 44 -8.43 -4.32 -16.23
C ALA A 44 -9.51 -4.98 -15.35
N THR A 45 -10.20 -4.18 -14.53
CA THR A 45 -11.34 -4.67 -13.73
C THR A 45 -12.52 -5.08 -14.61
N LEU A 46 -12.83 -4.30 -15.64
CA LEU A 46 -13.91 -4.62 -16.57
C LEU A 46 -13.59 -5.88 -17.42
N GLU A 47 -12.35 -6.02 -17.87
CA GLU A 47 -11.87 -7.22 -18.56
C GLU A 47 -11.97 -8.46 -17.68
N THR A 48 -11.46 -8.39 -16.45
CA THR A 48 -11.55 -9.48 -15.47
C THR A 48 -13.01 -9.84 -15.19
N LYS A 49 -13.85 -8.82 -15.00
CA LYS A 49 -15.28 -9.01 -14.80
C LYS A 49 -15.95 -9.72 -15.97
N ALA A 50 -15.59 -9.42 -17.21
CA ALA A 50 -16.12 -10.07 -18.40
C ALA A 50 -15.74 -11.57 -18.46
N LEU A 51 -14.54 -11.93 -18.00
CA LEU A 51 -14.13 -13.33 -17.86
C LEU A 51 -14.92 -14.05 -16.76
N LEU A 52 -15.10 -13.43 -15.61
CA LEU A 52 -15.86 -14.01 -14.50
C LEU A 52 -17.34 -14.18 -14.84
N ALA A 53 -17.91 -13.31 -15.66
CA ALA A 53 -19.30 -13.41 -16.11
C ALA A 53 -19.58 -14.67 -16.95
N GLN A 54 -18.56 -15.27 -17.55
CA GLN A 54 -18.70 -16.54 -18.26
C GLN A 54 -18.77 -17.75 -17.31
N LEU A 55 -18.39 -17.54 -16.05
CA LEU A 55 -18.31 -18.60 -15.04
C LEU A 55 -19.43 -18.51 -14.00
N ALA A 56 -19.98 -17.32 -13.74
CA ALA A 56 -20.98 -17.06 -12.71
C ALA A 56 -22.39 -17.00 -13.30
N ASP A 57 -23.40 -17.37 -12.51
CA ASP A 57 -24.79 -17.03 -12.82
C ASP A 57 -25.03 -15.54 -12.56
N CYS A 58 -25.17 -14.79 -13.66
CA CYS A 58 -25.34 -13.34 -13.63
C CYS A 58 -26.80 -12.89 -13.53
N SER A 59 -27.79 -13.81 -13.51
CA SER A 59 -29.21 -13.50 -13.66
C SER A 59 -29.78 -12.60 -12.54
N ALA A 60 -29.20 -12.65 -11.34
CA ALA A 60 -29.63 -11.89 -10.15
C ALA A 60 -28.58 -10.87 -9.66
N LEU A 61 -27.56 -10.56 -10.47
CA LEU A 61 -26.53 -9.61 -10.06
C LEU A 61 -26.99 -8.16 -10.22
N PRO A 62 -26.56 -7.26 -9.31
CA PRO A 62 -26.89 -5.84 -9.39
C PRO A 62 -26.25 -5.17 -10.62
N GLU A 63 -26.78 -4.01 -11.00
CA GLU A 63 -26.32 -3.23 -12.15
C GLU A 63 -24.80 -2.97 -12.12
N ALA A 64 -24.25 -2.61 -10.97
CA ALA A 64 -22.82 -2.39 -10.81
C ALA A 64 -21.93 -3.59 -11.19
N ALA A 65 -22.43 -4.82 -10.98
CA ALA A 65 -21.73 -6.03 -11.42
C ALA A 65 -21.87 -6.28 -12.93
N LEU A 66 -22.88 -5.73 -13.56
CA LEU A 66 -23.19 -5.94 -14.99
C LEU A 66 -22.72 -4.80 -15.89
N TRP A 67 -22.55 -3.60 -15.33
CA TRP A 67 -22.14 -2.44 -16.10
C TRP A 67 -20.81 -2.69 -16.83
N ASN A 68 -20.76 -2.33 -18.10
CA ASN A 68 -19.57 -2.44 -18.94
C ASN A 68 -19.53 -1.24 -19.88
N GLY A 69 -18.63 -0.30 -19.58
CA GLY A 69 -18.49 0.94 -20.35
C GLY A 69 -17.08 1.13 -20.90
N THR A 70 -16.97 2.03 -21.83
CA THR A 70 -15.69 2.49 -22.40
C THR A 70 -15.07 3.59 -21.55
N THR A 71 -13.79 3.88 -21.78
CA THR A 71 -13.03 4.92 -21.06
C THR A 71 -13.74 6.29 -21.10
N ASP A 72 -14.38 6.64 -22.22
CA ASP A 72 -15.13 7.91 -22.37
C ASP A 72 -16.38 7.97 -21.48
N GLU A 73 -16.90 6.83 -21.04
CA GLU A 73 -18.09 6.74 -20.19
C GLU A 73 -17.76 6.74 -18.70
N PHE A 74 -16.49 6.58 -18.30
CA PHE A 74 -16.10 6.47 -16.89
C PHE A 74 -16.48 7.72 -16.08
N ALA A 75 -16.25 8.91 -16.62
CA ALA A 75 -16.58 10.15 -15.93
C ALA A 75 -18.10 10.31 -15.71
N ALA A 76 -18.91 9.94 -16.70
CA ALA A 76 -20.38 9.95 -16.59
C ALA A 76 -20.87 8.93 -15.57
N LYS A 77 -20.30 7.71 -15.57
CA LYS A 77 -20.62 6.67 -14.60
C LYS A 77 -20.26 7.08 -13.17
N ALA A 78 -19.11 7.71 -12.98
CA ALA A 78 -18.63 8.17 -11.67
C ALA A 78 -19.64 9.07 -10.94
N VAL A 79 -20.34 9.93 -11.67
CA VAL A 79 -21.39 10.81 -11.11
C VAL A 79 -22.55 9.99 -10.50
N THR A 80 -22.88 8.83 -11.07
CA THR A 80 -24.01 8.00 -10.64
C THR A 80 -23.68 7.01 -9.53
N VAL A 81 -22.40 6.76 -9.26
CA VAL A 81 -21.92 5.78 -8.27
C VAL A 81 -21.05 6.42 -7.18
N GLY A 82 -20.93 7.73 -7.16
CA GLY A 82 -20.15 8.48 -6.15
C GLY A 82 -20.79 8.43 -4.77
N VAL A 83 -20.05 8.84 -3.77
CA VAL A 83 -20.47 8.87 -2.35
C VAL A 83 -21.87 9.48 -2.15
N LEU A 84 -22.16 10.57 -2.87
CA LEU A 84 -23.42 11.30 -2.75
C LEU A 84 -24.59 10.62 -3.49
N SER A 85 -24.41 9.51 -4.18
CA SER A 85 -25.50 8.75 -4.81
C SER A 85 -26.44 8.10 -3.80
N THR A 86 -25.99 7.88 -2.55
CA THR A 86 -26.83 7.43 -1.44
C THR A 86 -27.42 8.66 -0.72
N GLU A 87 -28.73 8.89 -0.85
CA GLU A 87 -29.38 10.08 -0.29
C GLU A 87 -29.47 10.07 1.23
N ASN A 88 -29.78 8.90 1.82
CA ASN A 88 -29.86 8.75 3.28
C ASN A 88 -28.45 8.89 3.88
N GLU A 89 -28.28 9.91 4.72
CA GLU A 89 -26.98 10.27 5.29
C GLU A 89 -26.42 9.22 6.25
N ASP A 90 -27.26 8.55 7.04
CA ASP A 90 -26.85 7.52 7.97
C ASP A 90 -26.37 6.27 7.21
N ILE A 91 -27.12 5.84 6.20
CA ILE A 91 -26.75 4.72 5.33
C ILE A 91 -25.47 5.04 4.57
N ARG A 92 -25.35 6.24 4.00
CA ARG A 92 -24.16 6.71 3.30
C ARG A 92 -22.93 6.66 4.20
N SER A 93 -23.06 7.20 5.43
CA SER A 93 -21.94 7.24 6.38
C SER A 93 -21.49 5.85 6.79
N LEU A 94 -22.39 4.90 6.99
CA LEU A 94 -22.06 3.51 7.29
C LEU A 94 -21.39 2.81 6.10
N ARG A 95 -21.89 3.00 4.88
CA ARG A 95 -21.28 2.47 3.65
C ARG A 95 -19.85 2.98 3.46
N GLU A 96 -19.64 4.28 3.68
CA GLU A 96 -18.30 4.89 3.59
C GLU A 96 -17.38 4.38 4.70
N LEU A 97 -17.86 4.25 5.94
CA LEU A 97 -17.08 3.68 7.04
C LEU A 97 -16.60 2.25 6.71
N ILE A 98 -17.49 1.41 6.19
CA ILE A 98 -17.14 0.06 5.72
C ILE A 98 -16.10 0.14 4.59
N THR A 99 -16.34 0.97 3.58
CA THR A 99 -15.44 1.12 2.43
C THR A 99 -14.04 1.56 2.87
N TYR A 100 -13.92 2.54 3.77
CA TYR A 100 -12.62 2.95 4.32
C TYR A 100 -11.96 1.86 5.15
N GLY A 101 -12.73 1.11 5.94
CA GLY A 101 -12.22 -0.06 6.66
C GLY A 101 -11.67 -1.13 5.71
N LEU A 102 -12.40 -1.41 4.61
CA LEU A 102 -11.95 -2.35 3.58
C LEU A 102 -10.70 -1.87 2.83
N LYS A 103 -10.56 -0.56 2.57
CA LYS A 103 -9.32 0.00 1.99
C LYS A 103 -8.12 -0.20 2.93
N GLY A 104 -8.31 0.00 4.24
CA GLY A 104 -7.28 -0.28 5.25
C GLY A 104 -6.91 -1.76 5.30
N LEU A 105 -7.90 -2.66 5.33
CA LEU A 105 -7.69 -4.10 5.26
C LEU A 105 -6.92 -4.49 3.99
N ALA A 106 -7.31 -3.93 2.84
CA ALA A 106 -6.65 -4.17 1.56
C ALA A 106 -5.17 -3.73 1.57
N ALA A 107 -4.82 -2.64 2.25
CA ALA A 107 -3.43 -2.22 2.36
C ALA A 107 -2.58 -3.26 3.14
N TYR A 108 -3.08 -3.75 4.28
CA TYR A 108 -2.39 -4.78 5.06
C TYR A 108 -2.26 -6.10 4.29
N THR A 109 -3.34 -6.56 3.66
CA THR A 109 -3.31 -7.81 2.87
C THR A 109 -2.44 -7.69 1.62
N SER A 110 -2.42 -6.54 0.95
CA SER A 110 -1.53 -6.31 -0.19
C SER A 110 -0.06 -6.47 0.20
N HIS A 111 0.36 -5.92 1.34
CA HIS A 111 1.74 -6.10 1.83
C HIS A 111 2.04 -7.56 2.23
N ALA A 112 1.06 -8.29 2.77
CA ALA A 112 1.24 -9.71 3.05
C ALA A 112 1.36 -10.54 1.76
N ASN A 113 0.54 -10.21 0.74
CA ASN A 113 0.56 -10.89 -0.57
C ASN A 113 1.90 -10.71 -1.30
N VAL A 114 2.53 -9.53 -1.19
CA VAL A 114 3.88 -9.29 -1.76
C VAL A 114 4.92 -10.25 -1.15
N LEU A 115 4.70 -10.69 0.09
CA LEU A 115 5.50 -11.69 0.79
C LEU A 115 4.95 -13.13 0.62
N LEU A 116 4.06 -13.36 -0.35
CA LEU A 116 3.45 -14.65 -0.66
C LEU A 116 2.63 -15.24 0.51
N LYS A 117 2.05 -14.37 1.35
CA LYS A 117 1.11 -14.75 2.40
C LYS A 117 -0.29 -14.29 2.02
N GLU A 118 -1.19 -15.24 1.85
CA GLU A 118 -2.57 -15.04 1.41
C GLU A 118 -3.55 -15.65 2.41
N ASN A 119 -4.77 -15.11 2.46
CA ASN A 119 -5.85 -15.67 3.27
C ASN A 119 -7.18 -15.53 2.53
N GLU A 120 -7.70 -16.64 2.03
CA GLU A 120 -8.97 -16.71 1.26
C GLU A 120 -10.18 -16.23 2.06
N GLU A 121 -10.20 -16.39 3.39
CA GLU A 121 -11.31 -15.90 4.22
C GLU A 121 -11.34 -14.37 4.28
N ILE A 122 -10.16 -13.74 4.34
CA ILE A 122 -10.02 -12.28 4.28
C ILE A 122 -10.46 -11.77 2.91
N ASP A 123 -10.00 -12.41 1.82
CA ASP A 123 -10.35 -12.03 0.45
C ASP A 123 -11.86 -12.18 0.21
N ALA A 124 -12.45 -13.28 0.66
CA ALA A 124 -13.88 -13.53 0.54
C ALA A 124 -14.71 -12.51 1.33
N PHE A 125 -14.28 -12.19 2.55
CA PHE A 125 -14.91 -11.16 3.37
C PHE A 125 -14.85 -9.79 2.71
N LEU A 126 -13.66 -9.35 2.31
CA LEU A 126 -13.43 -8.03 1.69
C LEU A 126 -14.35 -7.83 0.48
N GLN A 127 -14.46 -8.84 -0.39
CA GLN A 127 -15.29 -8.80 -1.59
C GLN A 127 -16.79 -8.85 -1.26
N ARG A 128 -17.19 -9.63 -0.24
CA ARG A 128 -18.58 -9.70 0.23
C ARG A 128 -19.01 -8.38 0.85
N ALA A 129 -18.18 -7.81 1.72
CA ALA A 129 -18.49 -6.56 2.40
C ALA A 129 -18.53 -5.37 1.42
N LEU A 130 -17.60 -5.34 0.43
CA LEU A 130 -17.65 -4.34 -0.64
C LEU A 130 -18.94 -4.46 -1.47
N ALA A 131 -19.37 -5.68 -1.81
CA ALA A 131 -20.63 -5.89 -2.53
C ALA A 131 -21.84 -5.45 -1.70
N ALA A 132 -21.82 -5.66 -0.39
CA ALA A 132 -22.92 -5.28 0.52
C ALA A 132 -23.10 -3.75 0.61
N THR A 133 -22.07 -2.94 0.37
CA THR A 133 -22.22 -1.48 0.32
C THR A 133 -23.10 -0.98 -0.85
N LEU A 134 -23.43 -1.85 -1.79
CA LEU A 134 -24.32 -1.56 -2.94
C LEU A 134 -25.72 -2.14 -2.76
N ASP A 135 -26.01 -2.80 -1.63
CA ASP A 135 -27.31 -3.42 -1.36
C ASP A 135 -28.22 -2.44 -0.65
N ASP A 136 -29.20 -1.91 -1.38
CA ASP A 136 -30.19 -0.94 -0.85
C ASP A 136 -31.22 -1.57 0.10
N SER A 137 -31.26 -2.90 0.23
CA SER A 137 -32.12 -3.60 1.17
C SER A 137 -31.58 -3.64 2.60
N LEU A 138 -30.28 -3.36 2.79
CA LEU A 138 -29.65 -3.42 4.11
C LEU A 138 -30.03 -2.21 4.97
N SER A 139 -30.47 -2.51 6.20
CA SER A 139 -30.78 -1.51 7.23
C SER A 139 -29.50 -0.91 7.84
N ALA A 140 -29.65 0.21 8.54
CA ALA A 140 -28.55 0.83 9.30
C ALA A 140 -28.00 -0.11 10.38
N GLU A 141 -28.84 -0.95 10.99
CA GLU A 141 -28.41 -1.95 11.98
C GLU A 141 -27.53 -3.03 11.35
N GLU A 142 -27.92 -3.56 10.18
CA GLU A 142 -27.15 -4.56 9.45
C GLU A 142 -25.81 -3.98 8.93
N LEU A 143 -25.79 -2.74 8.44
CA LEU A 143 -24.57 -2.06 8.04
C LEU A 143 -23.65 -1.77 9.25
N THR A 144 -24.21 -1.45 10.42
CA THR A 144 -23.44 -1.30 11.65
C THR A 144 -22.77 -2.61 12.06
N ALA A 145 -23.51 -3.72 11.99
CA ALA A 145 -22.95 -5.04 12.25
C ALA A 145 -21.82 -5.37 11.26
N LEU A 146 -22.00 -5.05 9.98
CA LEU A 146 -20.96 -5.24 8.96
C LEU A 146 -19.72 -4.35 9.19
N ALA A 147 -19.90 -3.12 9.68
CA ALA A 147 -18.79 -2.25 10.05
C ALA A 147 -17.96 -2.84 11.21
N LEU A 148 -18.61 -3.41 12.22
CA LEU A 148 -17.93 -4.11 13.31
C LEU A 148 -17.21 -5.38 12.82
N GLU A 149 -17.84 -6.14 11.93
CA GLU A 149 -17.23 -7.31 11.30
C GLU A 149 -16.00 -6.90 10.46
N THR A 150 -16.05 -5.77 9.74
CA THR A 150 -14.91 -5.19 9.03
C THR A 150 -13.73 -4.91 9.95
N GLY A 151 -14.00 -4.38 11.15
CA GLY A 151 -12.97 -4.20 12.17
C GLY A 151 -12.35 -5.51 12.64
N SER A 152 -13.15 -6.56 12.80
CA SER A 152 -12.66 -7.89 13.18
C SER A 152 -11.73 -8.50 12.12
N TYR A 153 -12.10 -8.37 10.83
CA TYR A 153 -11.22 -8.79 9.74
C TYR A 153 -9.99 -7.87 9.58
N GLY A 154 -10.10 -6.60 9.97
CA GLY A 154 -8.95 -5.70 10.09
C GLY A 154 -7.87 -6.25 11.03
N VAL A 155 -8.27 -6.78 12.19
CA VAL A 155 -7.34 -7.45 13.13
C VAL A 155 -6.70 -8.69 12.49
N GLN A 156 -7.47 -9.49 11.75
CA GLN A 156 -6.93 -10.67 11.06
C GLN A 156 -5.94 -10.28 9.94
N GLY A 157 -6.23 -9.21 9.19
CA GLY A 157 -5.32 -8.68 8.17
C GLY A 157 -4.01 -8.17 8.75
N MET A 158 -4.06 -7.48 9.90
CA MET A 158 -2.85 -7.07 10.62
C MET A 158 -2.05 -8.26 11.13
N ALA A 159 -2.72 -9.30 11.65
CA ALA A 159 -2.05 -10.54 12.09
C ALA A 159 -1.40 -11.28 10.92
N LEU A 160 -2.04 -11.32 9.75
CA LEU A 160 -1.47 -11.90 8.53
C LEU A 160 -0.21 -11.15 8.08
N LEU A 161 -0.23 -9.82 8.14
CA LEU A 161 0.93 -9.01 7.79
C LEU A 161 2.07 -9.17 8.81
N ASP A 162 1.75 -9.23 10.10
CA ASP A 162 2.75 -9.48 11.15
C ASP A 162 3.42 -10.85 10.94
N GLU A 163 2.64 -11.89 10.66
CA GLU A 163 3.16 -13.22 10.30
C GLU A 163 4.04 -13.17 9.05
N ALA A 164 3.62 -12.44 8.01
CA ALA A 164 4.38 -12.31 6.77
C ALA A 164 5.74 -11.66 7.03
N ASN A 165 5.75 -10.51 7.72
CA ASN A 165 6.95 -9.75 8.02
C ASN A 165 7.90 -10.52 8.96
N THR A 166 7.39 -11.10 10.05
CA THR A 166 8.22 -11.80 11.04
C THR A 166 8.77 -13.11 10.50
N SER A 167 8.03 -13.81 9.63
CA SER A 167 8.51 -15.00 8.93
C SER A 167 9.65 -14.68 7.95
N ALA A 168 9.56 -13.53 7.24
CA ALA A 168 10.54 -13.13 6.24
C ALA A 168 11.77 -12.45 6.88
N TYR A 169 11.57 -11.59 7.88
CA TYR A 169 12.61 -10.68 8.37
C TYR A 169 13.03 -10.91 9.82
N GLY A 170 12.39 -11.84 10.51
CA GLY A 170 12.59 -12.12 11.93
C GLY A 170 11.77 -11.23 12.85
N ASN A 171 11.75 -11.58 14.14
CA ASN A 171 11.02 -10.80 15.13
C ASN A 171 11.70 -9.44 15.36
N PRO A 172 10.91 -8.34 15.45
CA PRO A 172 11.44 -7.02 15.75
C PRO A 172 12.27 -6.98 17.04
N GLU A 173 13.39 -6.26 16.98
CA GLU A 173 14.30 -6.06 18.11
C GLU A 173 14.43 -4.56 18.42
N ILE A 174 14.51 -4.19 19.69
CA ILE A 174 14.81 -2.81 20.08
C ILE A 174 16.13 -2.41 19.43
N THR A 175 16.10 -1.38 18.59
CA THR A 175 17.23 -0.98 17.74
C THR A 175 17.45 0.52 17.82
N THR A 176 18.69 0.92 18.07
CA THR A 176 19.11 2.32 17.94
C THR A 176 19.38 2.63 16.48
N VAL A 177 18.73 3.67 15.96
CA VAL A 177 18.81 4.10 14.55
C VAL A 177 19.50 5.45 14.49
N ASP A 178 20.50 5.58 13.64
CA ASP A 178 21.24 6.81 13.41
C ASP A 178 20.41 7.80 12.58
N LEU A 179 20.48 9.08 12.91
CA LEU A 179 19.85 10.19 12.17
C LEU A 179 20.85 11.00 11.34
N SER A 180 22.14 10.77 11.56
CA SER A 180 23.20 11.46 10.81
C SER A 180 23.37 10.86 9.41
N VAL A 181 23.99 11.63 8.52
CA VAL A 181 24.26 11.20 7.14
C VAL A 181 25.71 10.77 6.96
N GLY A 182 25.93 9.84 6.02
CA GLY A 182 27.25 9.44 5.57
C GLY A 182 27.83 10.39 4.52
N THR A 183 29.01 10.04 4.03
CA THR A 183 29.73 10.80 3.00
C THR A 183 29.54 10.25 1.58
N ARG A 184 28.79 9.18 1.42
CA ARG A 184 28.48 8.55 0.13
C ARG A 184 27.17 9.06 -0.43
N PRO A 185 26.95 8.99 -1.75
CA PRO A 185 25.63 9.18 -2.33
C PRO A 185 24.61 8.25 -1.68
N GLY A 186 23.36 8.69 -1.61
CA GLY A 186 22.30 7.95 -0.93
C GLY A 186 21.06 7.73 -1.78
N ILE A 187 20.29 6.70 -1.42
CA ILE A 187 18.92 6.47 -1.85
C ILE A 187 18.02 6.54 -0.61
N LEU A 188 16.94 7.31 -0.72
CA LEU A 188 15.94 7.45 0.34
C LEU A 188 14.74 6.55 0.03
N VAL A 189 14.29 5.76 1.00
CA VAL A 189 13.12 4.88 0.84
C VAL A 189 12.03 5.31 1.80
N SER A 190 10.86 5.62 1.26
CA SER A 190 9.68 6.04 2.03
C SER A 190 8.46 5.17 1.68
N GLY A 191 7.54 5.05 2.62
CA GLY A 191 6.38 4.17 2.52
C GLY A 191 6.50 2.97 3.46
N HIS A 192 5.93 1.81 3.08
CA HIS A 192 5.76 0.69 4.01
C HIS A 192 6.23 -0.67 3.45
N ASP A 193 6.60 -0.77 2.17
CA ASP A 193 6.92 -2.04 1.54
C ASP A 193 8.34 -2.50 1.87
N LEU A 194 8.43 -3.50 2.77
CA LEU A 194 9.71 -4.09 3.19
C LEU A 194 10.33 -4.98 2.11
N ARG A 195 9.54 -5.56 1.21
CA ARG A 195 10.06 -6.38 0.12
C ARG A 195 10.80 -5.51 -0.90
N ASP A 196 10.26 -4.34 -1.23
CA ASP A 196 10.95 -3.39 -2.10
C ASP A 196 12.25 -2.89 -1.48
N LEU A 197 12.24 -2.61 -0.17
CA LEU A 197 13.46 -2.25 0.56
C LEU A 197 14.50 -3.40 0.52
N GLU A 198 14.08 -4.64 0.75
CA GLU A 198 14.97 -5.80 0.70
C GLU A 198 15.65 -5.93 -0.67
N MET A 199 14.85 -5.91 -1.75
CA MET A 199 15.37 -6.02 -3.12
C MET A 199 16.31 -4.87 -3.48
N LEU A 200 16.02 -3.65 -3.02
CA LEU A 200 16.90 -2.50 -3.20
C LEU A 200 18.22 -2.68 -2.43
N LEU A 201 18.14 -3.11 -1.17
CA LEU A 201 19.34 -3.36 -0.37
C LEU A 201 20.23 -4.44 -0.99
N GLU A 202 19.65 -5.51 -1.52
CA GLU A 202 20.40 -6.55 -2.24
C GLU A 202 21.12 -5.99 -3.49
N GLN A 203 20.44 -5.16 -4.28
CA GLN A 203 20.97 -4.61 -5.51
C GLN A 203 21.98 -3.46 -5.29
N THR A 204 22.01 -2.87 -4.11
CA THR A 204 22.95 -1.79 -3.74
C THR A 204 24.20 -2.29 -3.03
N VAL A 205 24.35 -3.59 -2.76
CA VAL A 205 25.56 -4.18 -2.17
C VAL A 205 26.79 -3.85 -3.05
N ASN A 206 27.85 -3.35 -2.42
CA ASN A 206 29.12 -2.99 -3.06
C ASN A 206 29.03 -1.90 -4.17
N THR A 207 27.95 -1.15 -4.24
CA THR A 207 27.81 -0.04 -5.23
C THR A 207 28.42 1.27 -4.75
N GLY A 208 28.76 1.40 -3.48
CA GLY A 208 29.23 2.66 -2.88
C GLY A 208 28.09 3.64 -2.54
N ILE A 209 26.84 3.18 -2.56
CA ILE A 209 25.63 3.95 -2.25
C ILE A 209 25.13 3.56 -0.85
N ASP A 210 24.73 4.54 -0.06
CA ASP A 210 24.06 4.33 1.21
C ASP A 210 22.53 4.36 1.02
N VAL A 211 21.81 3.56 1.80
CA VAL A 211 20.33 3.54 1.81
C VAL A 211 19.83 4.06 3.14
N TYR A 212 18.84 4.95 3.08
CA TYR A 212 18.21 5.58 4.24
C TYR A 212 16.70 5.33 4.20
N THR A 213 16.09 5.18 5.37
CA THR A 213 14.64 5.21 5.50
C THR A 213 14.14 6.63 5.74
N HIS A 214 12.85 6.84 5.46
CA HIS A 214 12.13 8.07 5.76
C HIS A 214 10.75 7.73 6.31
N SER A 215 10.32 8.47 7.35
CA SER A 215 8.96 8.41 7.90
C SER A 215 8.54 6.98 8.27
N GLU A 216 7.47 6.48 7.69
CA GLU A 216 6.88 5.17 8.01
C GLU A 216 7.77 3.96 7.66
N MET A 217 8.88 4.16 6.94
CA MET A 217 9.86 3.09 6.68
C MET A 217 10.86 2.90 7.86
N LEU A 218 10.89 3.80 8.84
CA LEU A 218 11.72 3.67 10.04
C LEU A 218 11.64 2.27 10.70
N PRO A 219 10.48 1.63 10.83
CA PRO A 219 10.36 0.29 11.40
C PRO A 219 11.23 -0.79 10.74
N ALA A 220 11.66 -0.62 9.51
CA ALA A 220 12.54 -1.58 8.84
C ALA A 220 13.82 -1.88 9.64
N HIS A 221 14.33 -0.88 10.37
CA HIS A 221 15.56 -1.01 11.16
C HIS A 221 15.48 -1.99 12.33
N TYR A 222 14.29 -2.31 12.84
CA TYR A 222 14.17 -3.25 13.94
C TYR A 222 14.11 -4.72 13.51
N TYR A 223 13.98 -5.01 12.19
CA TYR A 223 14.00 -6.38 11.71
C TYR A 223 15.44 -6.92 11.57
N PRO A 224 15.76 -8.09 12.17
CA PRO A 224 17.10 -8.66 12.13
C PRO A 224 17.66 -8.86 10.73
N ALA A 225 16.82 -9.25 9.77
CA ALA A 225 17.24 -9.55 8.40
C ALA A 225 17.92 -8.37 7.68
N PHE A 226 17.57 -7.14 8.03
CA PHE A 226 18.15 -5.95 7.41
C PHE A 226 19.48 -5.52 8.05
N LYS A 227 19.78 -5.96 9.26
CA LYS A 227 21.00 -5.57 9.99
C LYS A 227 22.31 -6.09 9.35
N LYS A 228 22.21 -7.03 8.41
CA LYS A 228 23.37 -7.53 7.64
C LYS A 228 23.91 -6.54 6.60
N TYR A 229 23.15 -5.52 6.25
CA TYR A 229 23.52 -4.56 5.20
C TYR A 229 24.23 -3.35 5.80
N GLU A 230 25.56 -3.29 5.70
CA GLU A 230 26.38 -2.20 6.26
C GLU A 230 26.07 -0.82 5.64
N HIS A 231 25.55 -0.79 4.40
CA HIS A 231 25.16 0.42 3.70
C HIS A 231 23.71 0.86 3.99
N PHE A 232 22.97 0.11 4.81
CA PHE A 232 21.69 0.53 5.37
C PHE A 232 21.97 1.40 6.61
N LYS A 233 22.01 2.72 6.42
CA LYS A 233 22.65 3.65 7.37
C LYS A 233 21.77 4.08 8.53
N GLY A 234 20.57 4.56 8.24
CA GLY A 234 19.73 5.11 9.26
C GLY A 234 18.45 5.74 8.70
N ASN A 235 17.82 6.59 9.50
CA ASN A 235 16.62 7.29 9.11
C ASN A 235 16.93 8.75 8.80
N TYR A 236 16.45 9.24 7.68
CA TYR A 236 16.62 10.62 7.24
C TYR A 236 15.30 11.38 7.32
N GLY A 237 15.30 12.51 7.97
CA GLY A 237 14.11 13.33 8.11
C GLY A 237 13.08 12.77 9.09
N ASN A 238 11.86 13.26 8.98
CA ASN A 238 10.82 13.12 9.98
C ASN A 238 9.52 12.53 9.38
N ALA A 239 8.39 13.15 9.68
CA ALA A 239 7.08 12.66 9.24
C ALA A 239 6.78 13.03 7.77
N TRP A 240 5.89 12.27 7.13
CA TRP A 240 5.55 12.38 5.70
C TRP A 240 5.18 13.81 5.23
N TRP A 241 4.59 14.64 6.06
CA TRP A 241 4.22 16.03 5.67
C TRP A 241 5.41 16.98 5.51
N LYS A 242 6.61 16.55 5.93
CA LYS A 242 7.85 17.31 5.74
C LYS A 242 8.61 16.97 4.47
N GLN A 243 8.08 16.07 3.65
CA GLN A 243 8.73 15.59 2.40
C GLN A 243 9.25 16.72 1.51
N LYS A 244 8.51 17.86 1.41
CA LYS A 244 8.88 18.94 0.49
C LYS A 244 10.24 19.58 0.79
N GLU A 245 10.60 19.68 2.05
CA GLU A 245 11.87 20.22 2.50
C GLU A 245 12.96 19.14 2.56
N GLU A 246 12.60 17.99 3.10
CA GLU A 246 13.51 16.89 3.37
C GLU A 246 13.96 16.19 2.09
N PHE A 247 13.06 15.95 1.14
CA PHE A 247 13.40 15.34 -0.16
C PHE A 247 14.25 16.26 -1.03
N GLU A 248 14.06 17.58 -0.91
CA GLU A 248 14.90 18.54 -1.59
C GLU A 248 16.34 18.50 -1.07
N ALA A 249 16.50 18.44 0.26
CA ALA A 249 17.80 18.42 0.96
C ALA A 249 18.52 17.06 0.84
N PHE A 250 17.82 15.97 0.53
CA PHE A 250 18.42 14.65 0.44
C PHE A 250 19.43 14.51 -0.70
N ASN A 251 19.30 15.28 -1.76
CA ASN A 251 20.14 15.29 -2.98
C ASN A 251 20.05 14.03 -3.86
N GLY A 252 19.89 12.84 -3.29
CA GLY A 252 19.78 11.56 -4.00
C GLY A 252 18.38 11.24 -4.48
N PRO A 253 18.20 10.11 -5.20
CA PRO A 253 16.88 9.61 -5.59
C PRO A 253 16.08 9.13 -4.40
N ILE A 254 14.75 9.18 -4.55
CA ILE A 254 13.75 8.82 -3.54
C ILE A 254 12.87 7.71 -4.11
N LEU A 255 12.76 6.59 -3.41
CA LEU A 255 11.86 5.50 -3.73
C LEU A 255 10.62 5.58 -2.84
N MET A 256 9.46 5.85 -3.46
CA MET A 256 8.16 5.79 -2.81
C MET A 256 7.55 4.42 -3.05
N THR A 257 7.39 3.63 -1.98
CA THR A 257 6.92 2.24 -2.08
C THR A 257 5.41 2.11 -1.87
N THR A 258 4.81 3.05 -1.13
CA THR A 258 3.36 3.07 -0.85
C THR A 258 2.89 4.52 -0.66
N ASN A 259 1.72 4.71 -0.02
CA ASN A 259 1.27 6.03 0.44
C ASN A 259 2.32 6.61 1.42
N CYS A 260 2.24 7.66 1.74
CA CYS A 260 1.89 9.03 1.81
C CYS A 260 2.72 9.92 0.87
N ILE A 261 2.64 9.75 -0.42
CA ILE A 261 3.32 10.69 -1.31
C ILE A 261 2.68 12.08 -1.22
N VAL A 262 3.51 13.10 -1.02
CA VAL A 262 3.10 14.51 -1.10
C VAL A 262 3.44 15.03 -2.50
N PRO A 263 2.56 15.78 -3.17
CA PRO A 263 2.88 16.34 -4.48
C PRO A 263 4.26 16.99 -4.50
N PRO A 264 5.22 16.44 -5.27
CA PRO A 264 6.61 16.87 -5.23
C PRO A 264 6.81 18.25 -5.86
N LYS A 265 7.84 18.98 -5.40
CA LYS A 265 8.30 20.18 -6.08
C LYS A 265 9.05 19.81 -7.37
N ASP A 266 9.01 20.69 -8.36
CA ASP A 266 9.74 20.53 -9.62
C ASP A 266 11.26 20.37 -9.42
N SER A 267 11.81 20.95 -8.35
CA SER A 267 13.23 20.92 -8.02
C SER A 267 13.79 19.52 -7.76
N TYR A 268 12.96 18.56 -7.32
CA TYR A 268 13.39 17.19 -7.04
C TYR A 268 12.48 16.11 -7.65
N LYS A 269 11.42 16.47 -8.36
CA LYS A 269 10.46 15.52 -8.95
C LYS A 269 11.15 14.49 -9.85
N ASN A 270 12.21 14.89 -10.57
CA ASN A 270 13.02 14.03 -11.43
C ASN A 270 13.87 12.99 -10.67
N ARG A 271 13.86 13.04 -9.34
CA ARG A 271 14.56 12.08 -8.47
C ARG A 271 13.57 11.13 -7.76
N ILE A 272 12.25 11.28 -7.97
CA ILE A 272 11.24 10.42 -7.37
C ILE A 272 10.96 9.24 -8.30
N TYR A 273 11.05 8.05 -7.72
CA TYR A 273 10.63 6.78 -8.30
C TYR A 273 9.51 6.20 -7.46
N THR A 274 8.58 5.50 -8.09
CA THR A 274 7.43 4.89 -7.42
C THR A 274 7.38 3.39 -7.71
N THR A 275 6.80 2.61 -6.80
CA THR A 275 6.54 1.18 -6.98
C THR A 275 5.12 0.83 -6.53
N GLY A 276 4.68 -0.39 -6.83
CA GLY A 276 3.40 -0.93 -6.34
C GLY A 276 2.20 -0.06 -6.72
N ALA A 277 1.38 0.25 -5.73
CA ALA A 277 0.16 1.04 -5.91
C ALA A 277 0.41 2.55 -6.01
N VAL A 278 1.58 3.04 -5.56
CA VAL A 278 1.86 4.47 -5.56
C VAL A 278 2.25 4.97 -6.95
N ARG A 279 1.60 6.06 -7.38
CA ARG A 279 1.87 6.69 -8.68
C ARG A 279 1.78 8.22 -8.55
N TYR A 280 2.63 8.89 -9.29
CA TYR A 280 2.54 10.33 -9.45
C TYR A 280 2.88 10.72 -10.89
N PRO A 281 2.09 11.60 -11.57
CA PRO A 281 2.32 11.96 -12.96
C PRO A 281 3.73 12.51 -13.21
N GLY A 282 4.43 11.91 -14.18
CA GLY A 282 5.78 12.31 -14.57
C GLY A 282 6.90 11.82 -13.64
N CYS A 283 6.61 10.98 -12.66
CA CYS A 283 7.62 10.23 -11.91
C CYS A 283 7.79 8.83 -12.52
N PRO A 284 9.04 8.35 -12.73
CA PRO A 284 9.28 6.99 -13.18
C PRO A 284 8.65 5.96 -12.22
N HIS A 285 8.06 4.92 -12.79
CA HIS A 285 7.54 3.80 -12.01
C HIS A 285 8.36 2.54 -12.27
N ILE A 286 8.65 1.82 -11.21
CA ILE A 286 9.34 0.53 -11.26
C ILE A 286 8.27 -0.54 -11.11
N ASP A 287 7.94 -1.18 -12.23
CA ASP A 287 6.97 -2.25 -12.30
C ASP A 287 7.50 -3.54 -11.68
N GLY A 288 6.59 -4.40 -11.27
CA GLY A 288 6.90 -5.74 -10.77
C GLY A 288 5.64 -6.56 -10.54
N VAL A 289 5.79 -7.87 -10.60
CA VAL A 289 4.74 -8.85 -10.29
C VAL A 289 5.03 -9.47 -8.93
N ILE A 290 4.00 -9.81 -8.17
CA ILE A 290 4.14 -10.51 -6.88
C ILE A 290 4.95 -11.80 -7.10
N GLY A 291 6.00 -11.98 -6.30
CA GLY A 291 6.93 -13.11 -6.40
C GLY A 291 8.17 -12.88 -7.27
N ASP A 292 8.17 -11.87 -8.13
CA ASP A 292 9.32 -11.53 -8.97
C ASP A 292 10.25 -10.49 -8.30
N THR A 293 11.44 -10.34 -8.87
CA THR A 293 12.41 -9.31 -8.46
C THR A 293 12.24 -8.07 -9.33
N LYS A 294 12.02 -6.91 -8.70
CA LYS A 294 12.01 -5.62 -9.38
C LYS A 294 13.42 -5.17 -9.75
N ASP A 295 13.57 -4.43 -10.84
CA ASP A 295 14.83 -3.86 -11.30
C ASP A 295 14.97 -2.40 -10.84
N PHE A 296 15.85 -2.14 -9.90
CA PHE A 296 16.17 -0.80 -9.39
C PHE A 296 17.37 -0.15 -10.07
N SER A 297 17.86 -0.70 -11.17
CA SER A 297 19.08 -0.22 -11.84
C SER A 297 19.05 1.26 -12.22
N LEU A 298 17.93 1.78 -12.71
CA LEU A 298 17.79 3.20 -13.07
C LEU A 298 17.95 4.12 -11.86
N LEU A 299 17.33 3.77 -10.75
CA LEU A 299 17.42 4.49 -9.47
C LEU A 299 18.87 4.46 -8.95
N ILE A 300 19.48 3.29 -8.95
CA ILE A 300 20.87 3.07 -8.50
C ILE A 300 21.85 3.87 -9.37
N GLU A 301 21.66 3.85 -10.69
CA GLU A 301 22.54 4.58 -11.60
C GLU A 301 22.41 6.10 -11.39
N GLN A 302 21.21 6.63 -11.18
CA GLN A 302 21.03 8.04 -10.84
C GLN A 302 21.76 8.39 -9.53
N ALA A 303 21.65 7.53 -8.50
CA ALA A 303 22.28 7.76 -7.20
C ALA A 303 23.80 7.94 -7.29
N LYS A 304 24.49 7.19 -8.16
CA LYS A 304 25.95 7.28 -8.35
C LYS A 304 26.44 8.65 -8.77
N HIS A 305 25.56 9.45 -9.38
CA HIS A 305 25.87 10.81 -9.88
C HIS A 305 25.37 11.92 -8.97
N CYS A 306 24.77 11.58 -7.82
CA CYS A 306 24.27 12.54 -6.86
C CYS A 306 25.29 12.90 -5.78
N ALA A 307 25.17 14.08 -5.21
CA ALA A 307 25.90 14.45 -4.01
C ALA A 307 25.38 13.64 -2.79
N PRO A 308 26.20 13.47 -1.74
CA PRO A 308 25.71 12.94 -0.47
C PRO A 308 24.52 13.75 0.08
N PRO A 309 23.66 13.15 0.91
CA PRO A 309 22.58 13.87 1.56
C PRO A 309 23.10 15.04 2.40
N THR A 310 22.35 16.14 2.44
CA THR A 310 22.59 17.23 3.37
C THR A 310 22.11 16.84 4.76
N GLU A 311 22.94 16.96 5.77
CA GLU A 311 22.56 16.62 7.13
C GLU A 311 21.45 17.54 7.64
N LEU A 312 20.35 16.94 8.15
CA LEU A 312 19.24 17.66 8.77
C LEU A 312 19.23 17.51 10.29
N GLU A 313 19.56 16.31 10.75
CA GLU A 313 19.51 15.93 12.16
C GLU A 313 20.76 15.13 12.51
N GLN A 314 21.09 15.09 13.80
CA GLN A 314 22.18 14.29 14.36
C GLN A 314 21.68 13.50 15.56
N GLY A 315 22.42 12.47 15.93
CA GLY A 315 22.11 11.63 17.07
C GLY A 315 21.35 10.39 16.68
N THR A 316 20.59 9.84 17.60
CA THR A 316 19.92 8.55 17.43
C THR A 316 18.51 8.57 17.98
N ILE A 317 17.66 7.72 17.40
CA ILE A 317 16.34 7.38 17.94
C ILE A 317 16.23 5.88 18.17
N VAL A 318 15.25 5.44 18.93
CA VAL A 318 15.01 4.02 19.19
C VAL A 318 13.81 3.56 18.37
N ALA A 319 14.05 2.64 17.45
CA ALA A 319 12.99 1.92 16.76
C ALA A 319 12.60 0.69 17.58
N VAL A 320 11.30 0.51 17.81
CA VAL A 320 10.75 -0.54 18.64
C VAL A 320 9.36 -0.94 18.17
N SER A 321 9.05 -2.25 18.24
CA SER A 321 7.68 -2.73 18.02
C SER A 321 6.96 -2.89 19.35
N TYR A 322 5.78 -2.28 19.48
CA TYR A 322 4.93 -2.43 20.65
C TYR A 322 4.34 -3.84 20.80
N THR A 323 4.28 -4.63 19.75
CA THR A 323 3.80 -6.03 19.78
C THR A 323 4.65 -6.91 20.71
N HIS A 324 5.92 -6.57 20.89
CA HIS A 324 6.87 -7.34 21.70
C HIS A 324 7.22 -6.68 23.04
N LEU A 325 6.59 -5.54 23.34
CA LEU A 325 6.73 -4.88 24.63
C LEU A 325 5.49 -5.15 25.49
N THR A 326 5.70 -5.51 26.76
CA THR A 326 4.64 -5.38 27.75
C THR A 326 4.24 -3.92 27.80
N LEU A 327 2.96 -3.66 27.52
CA LEU A 327 2.42 -2.31 27.67
C LEU A 327 2.79 -1.76 29.05
N PRO A 328 3.36 -0.55 29.14
CA PRO A 328 3.63 0.05 30.44
C PRO A 328 2.29 0.16 31.19
N THR A 329 2.28 -0.30 32.41
CA THR A 329 1.10 -0.25 33.31
C THR A 329 0.70 1.19 33.68
N ASN A 330 1.43 2.19 33.16
CA ASN A 330 1.13 3.60 33.38
C ASN A 330 0.52 4.23 32.10
N PRO A 331 -0.78 4.56 32.09
CA PRO A 331 -1.49 5.06 30.91
C PRO A 331 -1.25 6.55 30.62
N ARG A 332 -0.08 7.08 30.96
CA ARG A 332 0.31 8.44 30.60
C ARG A 332 1.19 8.43 29.35
N VAL A 333 0.54 8.28 28.23
CA VAL A 333 0.99 8.77 26.94
C VAL A 333 -0.11 9.63 26.37
#